data_970424efbf6b3911b3a25e7321bcf585
#
_entry.id   970424efbf6b3911b3a25e7321bcf585
#
_cell.length_a   1.000
_cell.length_b   1.000
_cell.length_c   1.000
_cell.angle_alpha   90.00
_cell.angle_beta   90.00
_cell.angle_gamma   90.00
#
_symmetry.space_group_name_H-M   'P 1'
#
loop_
_entity.id
_entity.type
_entity.pdbx_description
1 polymer ?
#
loop_
_entity_poly.entity_id
_entity_poly.type
_entity_poly.pdbx_seq_one_letter_code
_entity_poly.pdbx_strand_id
1 'polypeptide(L)'
;LIILSTTNHKSIEPKKSFNRINKIKVSGLSENNNIKITEKLKQSLSKNIFFLKSENINRIISQFNLVESYTVKKVYPSEIKIEIEQTKFIAKISDNKNFLVGSNGKLIENENYNKSLPFLFGEFNSEKFLNFKKIIENSKFKFSDFKSIFFYKYDRWDILTNDNILIKLPEKDLKKTLEIAHKIISNNLFEDIKIIDLRIENHVITKK
;
A
#
# COMPACT_ATOMS: atom_id res chain seq x y z
N LEU A 1 29.08 16.11 -76.46
CA LEU A 1 29.67 15.45 -75.28
C LEU A 1 28.70 15.59 -74.15
N ILE A 2 27.99 14.49 -73.74
CA ILE A 2 27.04 14.46 -72.64
C ILE A 2 27.80 13.88 -71.47
N ILE A 3 27.99 14.69 -70.43
CA ILE A 3 28.56 14.24 -69.14
C ILE A 3 27.39 13.86 -68.19
N LEU A 4 27.20 12.55 -68.00
CA LEU A 4 26.29 12.02 -67.00
C LEU A 4 27.02 12.00 -65.64
N SER A 5 26.68 12.92 -64.74
CA SER A 5 27.12 12.86 -63.35
C SER A 5 26.15 11.97 -62.51
N THR A 6 26.60 10.79 -62.17
CA THR A 6 25.91 9.94 -61.17
C THR A 6 26.15 10.48 -59.76
N THR A 7 25.16 11.15 -59.19
CA THR A 7 25.15 11.49 -57.77
C THR A 7 24.80 10.25 -56.96
N ASN A 8 25.78 9.72 -56.27
CA ASN A 8 25.59 8.65 -55.27
C ASN A 8 24.79 9.23 -54.11
N HIS A 9 23.48 8.98 -54.07
CA HIS A 9 22.67 9.17 -52.86
C HIS A 9 23.08 8.11 -51.84
N LYS A 10 24.04 8.45 -50.97
CA LYS A 10 24.18 7.75 -49.72
C LYS A 10 22.87 7.92 -48.95
N SER A 11 22.11 6.85 -48.82
CA SER A 11 20.97 6.78 -47.88
C SER A 11 21.49 7.17 -46.49
N ILE A 12 21.09 8.35 -46.01
CA ILE A 12 21.33 8.78 -44.65
C ILE A 12 20.46 7.87 -43.81
N GLU A 13 21.06 6.83 -43.19
CA GLU A 13 20.37 6.08 -42.17
C GLU A 13 19.87 7.07 -41.09
N PRO A 14 18.58 6.98 -40.67
CA PRO A 14 18.06 7.89 -39.69
C PRO A 14 18.92 7.78 -38.45
N LYS A 15 19.62 8.87 -38.06
CA LYS A 15 20.38 8.96 -36.80
C LYS A 15 19.52 8.38 -35.70
N LYS A 16 19.92 7.23 -35.12
CA LYS A 16 19.33 6.69 -33.89
C LYS A 16 19.22 7.86 -32.93
N SER A 17 17.99 8.25 -32.58
CA SER A 17 17.75 9.32 -31.61
C SER A 17 18.39 8.89 -30.28
N PHE A 18 19.55 9.43 -29.96
CA PHE A 18 20.38 9.09 -28.79
C PHE A 18 19.62 9.16 -27.47
N ASN A 19 18.47 9.84 -27.43
CA ASN A 19 17.72 10.13 -26.23
C ASN A 19 16.41 9.32 -26.13
N ARG A 20 16.20 8.35 -27.03
CA ARG A 20 14.99 7.53 -27.00
C ARG A 20 15.12 6.46 -25.92
N ILE A 21 14.12 6.41 -25.04
CA ILE A 21 14.03 5.35 -24.03
C ILE A 21 13.89 4.00 -24.78
N ASN A 22 14.88 3.14 -24.63
CA ASN A 22 14.91 1.82 -25.24
C ASN A 22 14.87 0.70 -24.19
N LYS A 23 15.13 1.02 -22.93
CA LYS A 23 15.16 0.06 -21.85
C LYS A 23 14.48 0.60 -20.60
N ILE A 24 13.52 -0.17 -20.09
CA ILE A 24 12.87 0.08 -18.80
C ILE A 24 13.05 -1.19 -17.98
N LYS A 25 13.64 -1.03 -16.79
CA LYS A 25 13.79 -2.09 -15.79
C LYS A 25 12.92 -1.76 -14.59
N VAL A 26 12.04 -2.68 -14.23
CA VAL A 26 11.23 -2.61 -13.01
C VAL A 26 11.63 -3.79 -12.11
N SER A 27 11.80 -3.53 -10.83
CA SER A 27 12.15 -4.53 -9.81
C SER A 27 11.43 -4.25 -8.49
N GLY A 28 11.41 -5.23 -7.59
CA GLY A 28 10.86 -5.11 -6.24
C GLY A 28 9.55 -5.87 -6.00
N LEU A 29 8.84 -6.26 -7.08
CA LEU A 29 7.67 -7.14 -7.01
C LEU A 29 7.99 -8.54 -7.56
N SER A 30 6.97 -9.41 -7.63
CA SER A 30 7.09 -10.67 -8.37
C SER A 30 7.39 -10.42 -9.86
N GLU A 31 8.02 -11.37 -10.53
CA GLU A 31 8.40 -11.25 -11.94
C GLU A 31 7.22 -10.86 -12.83
N ASN A 32 6.08 -11.54 -12.67
CA ASN A 32 4.87 -11.25 -13.44
C ASN A 32 4.36 -9.80 -13.23
N ASN A 33 4.41 -9.29 -12.01
CA ASN A 33 4.00 -7.91 -11.72
C ASN A 33 5.00 -6.89 -12.28
N ASN A 34 6.29 -7.15 -12.19
CA ASN A 34 7.33 -6.31 -12.78
C ASN A 34 7.17 -6.22 -14.30
N ILE A 35 6.86 -7.35 -14.98
CA ILE A 35 6.61 -7.40 -16.42
C ILE A 35 5.37 -6.56 -16.76
N LYS A 36 4.24 -6.74 -16.08
CA LYS A 36 3.00 -5.98 -16.32
C LYS A 36 3.22 -4.46 -16.20
N ILE A 37 3.94 -4.03 -15.18
CA ILE A 37 4.27 -2.61 -14.99
C ILE A 37 5.18 -2.12 -16.09
N THR A 38 6.20 -2.89 -16.48
CA THR A 38 7.14 -2.56 -17.54
C THR A 38 6.43 -2.36 -18.88
N GLU A 39 5.52 -3.26 -19.24
CA GLU A 39 4.74 -3.17 -20.47
C GLU A 39 3.85 -1.92 -20.51
N LYS A 40 3.16 -1.65 -19.40
CA LYS A 40 2.29 -0.47 -19.30
C LYS A 40 3.08 0.84 -19.37
N LEU A 41 4.28 0.88 -18.78
CA LEU A 41 5.20 1.99 -18.90
C LEU A 41 5.70 2.17 -20.34
N LYS A 42 6.09 1.09 -21.03
CA LYS A 42 6.52 1.14 -22.44
C LYS A 42 5.46 1.69 -23.38
N GLN A 43 4.18 1.36 -23.13
CA GLN A 43 3.06 1.82 -23.95
C GLN A 43 2.73 3.31 -23.72
N SER A 44 2.93 3.81 -22.51
CA SER A 44 2.38 5.09 -22.07
C SER A 44 3.42 6.21 -21.94
N LEU A 45 4.72 5.87 -21.85
CA LEU A 45 5.75 6.88 -21.64
C LEU A 45 6.20 7.55 -22.94
N SER A 46 6.56 8.81 -22.81
CA SER A 46 7.25 9.54 -23.88
C SER A 46 8.52 8.80 -24.31
N LYS A 47 8.77 8.76 -25.61
CA LYS A 47 9.95 8.08 -26.15
C LYS A 47 11.27 8.77 -25.78
N ASN A 48 11.25 10.01 -25.30
CA ASN A 48 12.46 10.78 -24.98
C ASN A 48 12.68 10.87 -23.47
N ILE A 49 13.85 10.43 -23.00
CA ILE A 49 14.19 10.37 -21.57
C ILE A 49 14.27 11.75 -20.90
N PHE A 50 14.62 12.80 -21.65
CA PHE A 50 14.71 14.18 -21.14
C PHE A 50 13.34 14.77 -20.85
N PHE A 51 12.32 14.43 -21.65
CA PHE A 51 10.94 14.91 -21.46
C PHE A 51 10.10 14.03 -20.56
N LEU A 52 10.70 13.01 -19.94
CA LEU A 52 10.02 12.15 -19.01
C LEU A 52 9.73 12.88 -17.69
N LYS A 53 8.46 13.16 -17.43
CA LYS A 53 7.97 13.75 -16.18
C LYS A 53 7.62 12.66 -15.17
N SER A 54 7.93 12.90 -13.89
CA SER A 54 7.61 11.99 -12.79
C SER A 54 6.10 11.72 -12.67
N GLU A 55 5.27 12.71 -12.99
CA GLU A 55 3.80 12.59 -12.99
C GLU A 55 3.29 11.51 -13.93
N ASN A 56 3.92 11.33 -15.09
CA ASN A 56 3.54 10.30 -16.06
C ASN A 56 3.82 8.90 -15.51
N ILE A 57 4.93 8.72 -14.82
CA ILE A 57 5.28 7.46 -14.17
C ILE A 57 4.32 7.22 -13.00
N ASN A 58 4.09 8.23 -12.15
CA ASN A 58 3.21 8.14 -11.00
C ASN A 58 1.79 7.72 -11.41
N ARG A 59 1.23 8.32 -12.47
CA ARG A 59 -0.11 7.97 -12.98
C ARG A 59 -0.23 6.50 -13.40
N ILE A 60 0.86 5.89 -13.86
CA ILE A 60 0.87 4.48 -14.27
C ILE A 60 1.05 3.58 -13.05
N ILE A 61 2.04 3.88 -12.20
CA ILE A 61 2.39 3.04 -11.05
C ILE A 61 1.29 3.06 -9.98
N SER A 62 0.60 4.18 -9.78
CA SER A 62 -0.50 4.31 -8.81
C SER A 62 -1.69 3.38 -9.09
N GLN A 63 -1.81 2.85 -10.31
CA GLN A 63 -2.85 1.86 -10.67
C GLN A 63 -2.55 0.45 -10.12
N PHE A 64 -1.33 0.22 -9.61
CA PHE A 64 -0.93 -1.07 -9.05
C PHE A 64 -1.03 -1.03 -7.53
N ASN A 65 -2.03 -1.71 -6.99
CA ASN A 65 -2.33 -1.70 -5.55
C ASN A 65 -1.21 -2.31 -4.70
N LEU A 66 -0.36 -3.17 -5.29
CA LEU A 66 0.79 -3.78 -4.61
C LEU A 66 1.94 -2.81 -4.32
N VAL A 67 1.92 -1.61 -4.87
CA VAL A 67 3.00 -0.64 -4.73
C VAL A 67 2.79 0.21 -3.47
N GLU A 68 3.72 0.13 -2.53
CA GLU A 68 3.81 1.03 -1.37
C GLU A 68 4.49 2.34 -1.77
N SER A 69 5.70 2.22 -2.28
CA SER A 69 6.53 3.32 -2.75
C SER A 69 7.39 2.88 -3.93
N TYR A 70 7.99 3.84 -4.63
CA TYR A 70 8.93 3.54 -5.70
C TYR A 70 9.96 4.64 -5.88
N THR A 71 11.13 4.28 -6.42
CA THR A 71 12.16 5.21 -6.85
C THR A 71 12.41 5.08 -8.34
N VAL A 72 12.75 6.20 -8.98
CA VAL A 72 13.05 6.25 -10.42
C VAL A 72 14.44 6.77 -10.64
N LYS A 73 15.27 6.01 -11.36
CA LYS A 73 16.62 6.39 -11.76
C LYS A 73 16.71 6.45 -13.29
N LYS A 74 16.98 7.63 -13.83
CA LYS A 74 17.31 7.79 -15.24
C LYS A 74 18.79 7.42 -15.46
N VAL A 75 19.05 6.48 -16.36
CA VAL A 75 20.38 6.05 -16.77
C VAL A 75 20.58 6.45 -18.22
N TYR A 76 21.27 7.57 -18.40
CA TYR A 76 21.49 8.11 -19.73
C TYR A 76 22.38 7.17 -20.57
N PRO A 77 22.20 7.15 -21.90
CA PRO A 77 21.28 8.01 -22.65
C PRO A 77 19.83 7.51 -22.78
N SER A 78 19.49 6.28 -22.37
CA SER A 78 18.26 5.64 -22.86
C SER A 78 17.61 4.61 -21.92
N GLU A 79 18.09 4.46 -20.67
CA GLU A 79 17.56 3.48 -19.72
C GLU A 79 16.84 4.16 -18.54
N ILE A 80 15.73 3.55 -18.09
CA ILE A 80 15.04 3.91 -16.86
C ILE A 80 15.05 2.68 -15.94
N LYS A 81 15.43 2.89 -14.68
CA LYS A 81 15.32 1.90 -13.62
C LYS A 81 14.27 2.37 -12.62
N ILE A 82 13.35 1.47 -12.25
CA ILE A 82 12.31 1.71 -11.27
C ILE A 82 12.41 0.59 -10.25
N GLU A 83 12.67 0.98 -9.00
CA GLU A 83 12.69 0.08 -7.86
C GLU A 83 11.42 0.32 -7.06
N ILE A 84 10.63 -0.75 -6.87
CA ILE A 84 9.34 -0.71 -6.20
C ILE A 84 9.48 -1.38 -4.84
N GLU A 85 8.94 -0.73 -3.82
CA GLU A 85 8.69 -1.33 -2.52
C GLU A 85 7.28 -1.90 -2.52
N GLN A 86 7.16 -3.19 -2.22
CA GLN A 86 5.87 -3.86 -2.12
C GLN A 86 5.19 -3.49 -0.81
N THR A 87 3.88 -3.22 -0.87
CA THR A 87 3.06 -2.97 0.32
C THR A 87 3.03 -4.20 1.24
N LYS A 88 3.02 -3.97 2.54
CA LYS A 88 2.85 -5.02 3.55
C LYS A 88 1.37 -5.28 3.74
N PHE A 89 0.98 -6.54 3.81
CA PHE A 89 -0.41 -6.89 4.12
C PHE A 89 -0.61 -6.83 5.64
N ILE A 90 -1.64 -6.14 6.08
CA ILE A 90 -1.88 -5.86 7.51
C ILE A 90 -3.25 -6.30 8.02
N ALA A 91 -4.20 -6.59 7.13
CA ALA A 91 -5.49 -7.16 7.48
C ALA A 91 -6.08 -7.97 6.33
N LYS A 92 -7.11 -8.79 6.61
CA LYS A 92 -7.97 -9.50 5.65
C LYS A 92 -9.37 -8.94 5.73
N ILE A 93 -10.04 -8.75 4.60
CA ILE A 93 -11.46 -8.39 4.60
C ILE A 93 -12.28 -9.62 5.00
N SER A 94 -13.19 -9.48 5.98
CA SER A 94 -13.95 -10.62 6.51
C SER A 94 -14.97 -11.16 5.51
N ASP A 95 -15.66 -10.29 4.80
CA ASP A 95 -16.73 -10.66 3.87
C ASP A 95 -16.19 -11.28 2.58
N ASN A 96 -14.95 -10.94 2.22
CA ASN A 96 -14.24 -11.54 1.10
C ASN A 96 -12.77 -11.82 1.47
N LYS A 97 -12.52 -13.04 1.92
CA LYS A 97 -11.21 -13.49 2.40
C LYS A 97 -10.10 -13.43 1.34
N ASN A 98 -10.45 -13.28 0.07
CA ASN A 98 -9.50 -13.13 -1.02
C ASN A 98 -8.90 -11.73 -1.09
N PHE A 99 -9.49 -10.75 -0.40
CA PHE A 99 -8.98 -9.40 -0.36
C PHE A 99 -8.15 -9.16 0.91
N LEU A 100 -6.94 -8.68 0.69
CA LEU A 100 -6.02 -8.21 1.72
C LEU A 100 -5.98 -6.68 1.72
N VAL A 101 -5.75 -6.11 2.89
CA VAL A 101 -5.52 -4.68 3.06
C VAL A 101 -4.03 -4.43 3.16
N GLY A 102 -3.50 -3.65 2.23
CA GLY A 102 -2.11 -3.21 2.25
C GLY A 102 -1.86 -2.08 3.25
N SER A 103 -0.61 -1.91 3.66
CA SER A 103 -0.18 -0.77 4.48
C SER A 103 -0.40 0.59 3.80
N ASN A 104 -0.53 0.58 2.47
CA ASN A 104 -0.91 1.74 1.66
C ASN A 104 -2.42 2.01 1.61
N GLY A 105 -3.23 1.26 2.36
CA GLY A 105 -4.68 1.39 2.42
C GLY A 105 -5.43 0.89 1.18
N LYS A 106 -4.78 0.14 0.30
CA LYS A 106 -5.42 -0.41 -0.90
C LYS A 106 -5.81 -1.88 -0.68
N LEU A 107 -6.89 -2.28 -1.37
CA LEU A 107 -7.31 -3.68 -1.42
C LEU A 107 -6.51 -4.43 -2.48
N ILE A 108 -5.97 -5.58 -2.12
CA ILE A 108 -5.18 -6.44 -2.99
C ILE A 108 -5.81 -7.83 -2.99
N GLU A 109 -6.18 -8.31 -4.16
CA GLU A 109 -6.66 -9.67 -4.35
C GLU A 109 -5.50 -10.65 -4.27
N ASN A 110 -5.60 -11.61 -3.35
CA ASN A 110 -4.59 -12.66 -3.17
C ASN A 110 -5.22 -13.91 -2.54
N GLU A 111 -5.56 -14.87 -3.36
CA GLU A 111 -6.22 -16.12 -2.94
C GLU A 111 -5.31 -17.04 -2.11
N ASN A 112 -3.99 -16.92 -2.26
CA ASN A 112 -3.00 -17.87 -1.71
C ASN A 112 -2.24 -17.33 -0.50
N TYR A 113 -2.75 -16.31 0.18
CA TYR A 113 -2.05 -15.73 1.31
C TYR A 113 -2.32 -16.49 2.62
N ASN A 114 -1.30 -17.20 3.12
CA ASN A 114 -1.43 -18.14 4.24
C ASN A 114 -0.98 -17.60 5.61
N LYS A 115 -0.44 -16.34 5.68
CA LYS A 115 -0.03 -15.79 6.97
C LYS A 115 -1.24 -15.32 7.78
N SER A 116 -1.12 -15.43 9.12
CA SER A 116 -2.12 -14.89 10.04
C SER A 116 -2.16 -13.37 9.96
N LEU A 117 -3.33 -12.82 9.70
CA LEU A 117 -3.61 -11.38 9.73
C LEU A 117 -4.96 -11.17 10.40
N PRO A 118 -5.17 -10.02 11.10
CA PRO A 118 -6.46 -9.70 11.65
C PRO A 118 -7.54 -9.59 10.56
N PHE A 119 -8.76 -10.00 10.90
CA PHE A 119 -9.91 -9.79 10.04
C PHE A 119 -10.46 -8.37 10.24
N LEU A 120 -10.73 -7.69 9.14
CA LEU A 120 -11.40 -6.40 9.13
C LEU A 120 -12.88 -6.61 8.78
N PHE A 121 -13.75 -6.21 9.68
CA PHE A 121 -15.20 -6.26 9.56
C PHE A 121 -15.78 -4.86 9.32
N GLY A 122 -16.85 -4.77 8.56
CA GLY A 122 -17.52 -3.53 8.20
C GLY A 122 -17.15 -3.03 6.81
N GLU A 123 -17.81 -1.96 6.38
CA GLU A 123 -17.60 -1.38 5.06
C GLU A 123 -16.21 -0.74 4.95
N PHE A 124 -15.36 -1.29 4.07
CA PHE A 124 -13.99 -0.81 3.95
C PHE A 124 -13.93 0.59 3.34
N ASN A 125 -13.27 1.49 4.05
CA ASN A 125 -12.92 2.82 3.59
C ASN A 125 -11.42 3.07 3.77
N SER A 126 -10.71 3.28 2.67
CA SER A 126 -9.24 3.43 2.66
C SER A 126 -8.75 4.60 3.52
N GLU A 127 -9.38 5.76 3.43
CA GLU A 127 -8.98 6.96 4.17
C GLU A 127 -9.15 6.76 5.69
N LYS A 128 -10.32 6.25 6.11
CA LYS A 128 -10.60 5.95 7.52
C LYS A 128 -9.66 4.90 8.07
N PHE A 129 -9.37 3.87 7.26
CA PHE A 129 -8.42 2.83 7.64
C PHE A 129 -6.99 3.38 7.79
N LEU A 130 -6.52 4.22 6.88
CA LEU A 130 -5.19 4.83 6.97
C LEU A 130 -5.06 5.75 8.19
N ASN A 131 -6.12 6.50 8.52
CA ASN A 131 -6.16 7.30 9.73
C ASN A 131 -6.10 6.42 10.99
N PHE A 132 -6.87 5.34 11.04
CA PHE A 132 -6.83 4.37 12.14
C PHE A 132 -5.45 3.70 12.23
N LYS A 133 -4.88 3.26 11.10
CA LYS A 133 -3.53 2.69 11.02
C LYS A 133 -2.51 3.63 11.66
N LYS A 134 -2.53 4.91 11.29
CA LYS A 134 -1.61 5.91 11.86
C LYS A 134 -1.75 6.03 13.38
N ILE A 135 -2.97 5.93 13.90
CA ILE A 135 -3.22 5.97 15.35
C ILE A 135 -2.64 4.72 16.03
N ILE A 136 -2.86 3.54 15.47
CA ILE A 136 -2.28 2.28 15.99
C ILE A 136 -0.75 2.33 15.98
N GLU A 137 -0.12 2.77 14.89
CA GLU A 137 1.34 2.89 14.77
C GLU A 137 1.96 3.87 15.79
N ASN A 138 1.18 4.87 16.22
CA ASN A 138 1.58 5.83 17.27
C ASN A 138 1.16 5.40 18.67
N SER A 139 0.60 4.21 18.84
CA SER A 139 0.24 3.59 20.10
C SER A 139 1.25 2.51 20.50
N LYS A 140 0.98 1.81 21.59
CA LYS A 140 1.76 0.64 22.01
C LYS A 140 1.27 -0.68 21.39
N PHE A 141 0.16 -0.65 20.65
CA PHE A 141 -0.36 -1.80 19.93
C PHE A 141 0.24 -1.92 18.52
N LYS A 142 0.25 -3.14 18.01
CA LYS A 142 0.57 -3.47 16.61
C LYS A 142 -0.61 -4.20 15.98
N PHE A 143 -0.74 -4.16 14.67
CA PHE A 143 -1.78 -4.93 13.96
C PHE A 143 -1.68 -6.44 14.23
N SER A 144 -0.46 -6.95 14.48
CA SER A 144 -0.22 -8.34 14.86
C SER A 144 -0.81 -8.75 16.21
N ASP A 145 -1.16 -7.79 17.06
CA ASP A 145 -1.75 -8.05 18.37
C ASP A 145 -3.26 -8.29 18.29
N PHE A 146 -3.84 -8.08 17.11
CA PHE A 146 -5.26 -8.14 16.87
C PHE A 146 -5.67 -9.42 16.13
N LYS A 147 -6.78 -10.01 16.57
CA LYS A 147 -7.48 -11.08 15.88
C LYS A 147 -8.52 -10.53 14.91
N SER A 148 -9.20 -9.45 15.31
CA SER A 148 -10.24 -8.81 14.51
C SER A 148 -10.32 -7.31 14.79
N ILE A 149 -10.69 -6.55 13.75
CA ILE A 149 -10.91 -5.12 13.79
C ILE A 149 -12.31 -4.88 13.24
N PHE A 150 -13.12 -4.13 13.94
CA PHE A 150 -14.51 -3.84 13.55
C PHE A 150 -14.64 -2.35 13.27
N PHE A 151 -15.02 -2.01 12.04
CA PHE A 151 -15.36 -0.65 11.65
C PHE A 151 -16.87 -0.48 11.59
N TYR A 152 -17.37 0.47 12.34
CA TYR A 152 -18.80 0.79 12.41
C TYR A 152 -19.08 2.13 11.75
N LYS A 153 -20.36 2.41 11.50
CA LYS A 153 -20.82 3.74 11.14
C LYS A 153 -20.36 4.77 12.17
N TYR A 154 -20.24 6.04 11.74
CA TYR A 154 -19.75 7.17 12.57
C TYR A 154 -18.29 7.03 13.02
N ASP A 155 -17.45 6.40 12.18
CA ASP A 155 -15.99 6.31 12.38
C ASP A 155 -15.55 5.61 13.68
N ARG A 156 -16.41 4.77 14.24
CA ARG A 156 -16.11 4.01 15.45
C ARG A 156 -15.39 2.70 15.13
N TRP A 157 -14.37 2.42 15.92
CA TRP A 157 -13.58 1.21 15.83
C TRP A 157 -13.68 0.39 17.12
N ASP A 158 -13.81 -0.93 17.00
CA ASP A 158 -13.62 -1.87 18.09
C ASP A 158 -12.51 -2.86 17.68
N ILE A 159 -11.78 -3.40 18.66
CA ILE A 159 -10.64 -4.28 18.42
C ILE A 159 -10.81 -5.53 19.28
N LEU A 160 -10.67 -6.71 18.67
CA LEU A 160 -10.52 -7.96 19.37
C LEU A 160 -9.04 -8.35 19.37
N THR A 161 -8.42 -8.45 20.54
CA THR A 161 -7.02 -8.87 20.67
C THR A 161 -6.86 -10.37 20.47
N ASN A 162 -5.61 -10.84 20.31
CA ASN A 162 -5.30 -12.26 20.23
C ASN A 162 -5.66 -13.01 21.53
N ASP A 163 -5.64 -12.32 22.67
CA ASP A 163 -6.05 -12.84 23.98
C ASP A 163 -7.57 -12.83 24.19
N ASN A 164 -8.34 -12.60 23.10
CA ASN A 164 -9.80 -12.53 23.10
C ASN A 164 -10.39 -11.42 23.97
N ILE A 165 -9.69 -10.31 24.17
CA ILE A 165 -10.20 -9.12 24.85
C ILE A 165 -10.80 -8.19 23.81
N LEU A 166 -12.09 -7.86 23.91
CA LEU A 166 -12.78 -6.91 23.06
C LEU A 166 -12.62 -5.50 23.64
N ILE A 167 -11.92 -4.63 22.93
CA ILE A 167 -11.73 -3.22 23.26
C ILE A 167 -12.72 -2.41 22.41
N LYS A 168 -13.67 -1.74 23.08
CA LYS A 168 -14.62 -0.83 22.42
C LYS A 168 -14.12 0.61 22.54
N LEU A 169 -13.88 1.23 21.41
CA LEU A 169 -13.27 2.55 21.34
C LEU A 169 -14.33 3.65 21.10
N PRO A 170 -14.13 4.87 21.60
CA PRO A 170 -14.96 6.03 21.27
C PRO A 170 -14.73 6.47 19.82
N GLU A 171 -15.52 7.41 19.33
CA GLU A 171 -15.33 8.05 18.04
C GLU A 171 -14.10 9.00 18.02
N LYS A 172 -13.82 9.63 19.17
CA LYS A 172 -12.75 10.63 19.32
C LYS A 172 -11.70 10.15 20.34
N ASP A 173 -10.53 10.83 20.32
CA ASP A 173 -9.44 10.60 21.30
C ASP A 173 -8.91 9.15 21.33
N LEU A 174 -8.94 8.48 20.18
CA LEU A 174 -8.51 7.08 20.03
C LEU A 174 -7.11 6.81 20.60
N LYS A 175 -6.16 7.74 20.42
CA LYS A 175 -4.78 7.56 20.92
C LYS A 175 -4.76 7.43 22.45
N LYS A 176 -5.37 8.38 23.16
CA LYS A 176 -5.47 8.37 24.63
C LYS A 176 -6.18 7.11 25.12
N THR A 177 -7.25 6.74 24.44
CA THR A 177 -8.07 5.57 24.76
C THR A 177 -7.29 4.25 24.61
N LEU A 178 -6.49 4.12 23.53
CA LEU A 178 -5.62 2.97 23.34
C LEU A 178 -4.51 2.89 24.41
N GLU A 179 -3.96 4.02 24.85
CA GLU A 179 -3.00 4.04 25.95
C GLU A 179 -3.62 3.53 27.26
N ILE A 180 -4.87 3.90 27.53
CA ILE A 180 -5.62 3.40 28.70
C ILE A 180 -5.85 1.89 28.57
N ALA A 181 -6.36 1.42 27.43
CA ALA A 181 -6.58 0.00 27.17
C ALA A 181 -5.30 -0.83 27.37
N HIS A 182 -4.19 -0.33 26.81
CA HIS A 182 -2.90 -1.01 26.97
C HIS A 182 -2.45 -1.08 28.43
N LYS A 183 -2.60 -0.01 29.21
CA LYS A 183 -2.27 -0.02 30.64
C LYS A 183 -3.11 -1.02 31.43
N ILE A 184 -4.40 -1.14 31.12
CA ILE A 184 -5.30 -2.09 31.78
C ILE A 184 -4.84 -3.52 31.51
N ILE A 185 -4.53 -3.85 30.26
CA ILE A 185 -4.10 -5.19 29.84
C ILE A 185 -2.71 -5.51 30.41
N SER A 186 -1.73 -4.61 30.24
CA SER A 186 -0.34 -4.85 30.63
C SER A 186 -0.14 -5.00 32.13
N ASN A 187 -0.94 -4.31 32.92
CA ASN A 187 -0.79 -4.32 34.39
C ASN A 187 -1.66 -5.37 35.10
N ASN A 188 -2.38 -6.21 34.31
CA ASN A 188 -3.32 -7.20 34.84
C ASN A 188 -4.23 -6.61 35.94
N LEU A 189 -4.71 -5.37 35.74
CA LEU A 189 -5.49 -4.63 36.73
C LEU A 189 -6.78 -5.34 37.11
N PHE A 190 -7.24 -6.25 36.26
CA PHE A 190 -8.46 -7.03 36.52
C PHE A 190 -8.27 -8.45 35.99
N GLU A 191 -8.63 -9.45 36.76
CA GLU A 191 -8.58 -10.84 36.33
C GLU A 191 -9.72 -11.19 35.37
N ASP A 192 -9.43 -12.03 34.36
CA ASP A 192 -10.40 -12.59 33.40
C ASP A 192 -11.23 -11.59 32.60
N ILE A 193 -10.65 -10.45 32.25
CA ILE A 193 -11.33 -9.45 31.38
C ILE A 193 -11.56 -10.01 29.99
N LYS A 194 -12.80 -9.88 29.50
CA LYS A 194 -13.19 -10.13 28.11
C LYS A 194 -13.57 -8.88 27.34
N ILE A 195 -14.06 -7.86 28.04
CA ILE A 195 -14.47 -6.60 27.43
C ILE A 195 -13.89 -5.42 28.18
N ILE A 196 -13.31 -4.48 27.47
CA ILE A 196 -12.90 -3.15 27.94
C ILE A 196 -13.69 -2.14 27.10
N ASP A 197 -14.70 -1.50 27.70
CA ASP A 197 -15.51 -0.50 27.03
C ASP A 197 -15.08 0.89 27.47
N LEU A 198 -14.54 1.66 26.51
CA LEU A 198 -13.97 2.99 26.71
C LEU A 198 -14.74 4.07 25.92
N ARG A 199 -15.97 3.76 25.51
CA ARG A 199 -16.80 4.66 24.70
C ARG A 199 -17.33 5.88 25.47
N ILE A 200 -17.42 5.80 26.77
CA ILE A 200 -17.88 6.91 27.62
C ILE A 200 -16.65 7.62 28.16
N GLU A 201 -16.59 8.92 27.92
CA GLU A 201 -15.47 9.75 28.36
C GLU A 201 -15.25 9.63 29.86
N ASN A 202 -13.98 9.52 30.26
CA ASN A 202 -13.54 9.36 31.68
C ASN A 202 -14.11 8.14 32.41
N HIS A 203 -14.72 7.18 31.71
CA HIS A 203 -15.21 5.95 32.29
C HIS A 203 -14.56 4.72 31.64
N VAL A 204 -14.26 3.73 32.44
CA VAL A 204 -13.80 2.41 32.03
C VAL A 204 -14.79 1.37 32.52
N ILE A 205 -15.43 0.66 31.60
CA ILE A 205 -16.33 -0.44 31.94
C ILE A 205 -15.66 -1.74 31.53
N THR A 206 -15.44 -2.62 32.49
CA THR A 206 -14.89 -3.96 32.24
C THR A 206 -15.93 -5.02 32.45
N LYS A 207 -15.88 -6.10 31.66
CA LYS A 207 -16.70 -7.30 31.83
C LYS A 207 -15.83 -8.54 31.72
N LYS A 208 -16.14 -9.52 32.54
CA LYS A 208 -15.58 -10.88 32.47
C LYS A 208 -16.31 -11.74 31.46
#